data_393a41b7bdc08f88a2f6c37bf32e7765
#
_entry.id   393a41b7bdc08f88a2f6c37bf32e7765
#
_cell.length_a   1.000
_cell.length_b   1.000
_cell.length_c   1.000
_cell.angle_alpha   90.00
_cell.angle_beta   90.00
_cell.angle_gamma   90.00
#
_symmetry.space_group_name_H-M   'P 1'
#
loop_
_entity.id
_entity.type
_entity.pdbx_description
1 polymer ?
#
loop_
_entity_poly.entity_id
_entity_poly.type
_entity_poly.pdbx_seq_one_letter_code
_entity_poly.pdbx_strand_id
1 'polypeptide(L)'
;MKQTLPDNPNRRLDYSDSNLADIWLAGGCFWGVQAYMARVLGVAATSVGYANGRTENPSYEDVCTRKTGHAETVHVRYDPDRISLEDLLGAFFQIIDPTSVNRQGNDRGSQYRTGIYYVDDGQLPAIRSVIAKEQAKTSRPIVTEVEPLRRYDLAEEYHQDYLDKNPGGYCHVSFDSLGQTGRKMPFDPKIYIRPSEAELRRTLTAEQYRVARESGTERPFSGAYWQQDKPGLYVDVVSGEPLF
;
A
#
# COMPACT_ATOMS: atom_id res chain seq x y z
N MET A 1 -20.11 1.46 9.87
CA MET A 1 -20.01 2.09 8.53
C MET A 1 -19.22 1.15 7.66
N LYS A 2 -19.61 0.90 6.40
CA LYS A 2 -18.77 0.14 5.46
C LYS A 2 -17.56 1.01 5.13
N GLN A 3 -16.37 0.53 5.42
CA GLN A 3 -15.14 1.24 5.09
C GLN A 3 -14.95 1.15 3.57
N THR A 4 -15.06 2.29 2.88
CA THR A 4 -14.78 2.35 1.45
C THR A 4 -13.26 2.43 1.29
N LEU A 5 -12.68 1.51 0.52
CA LEU A 5 -11.25 1.59 0.22
C LEU A 5 -10.94 2.86 -0.57
N PRO A 6 -9.85 3.58 -0.24
CA PRO A 6 -9.40 4.70 -1.06
C PRO A 6 -8.94 4.22 -2.44
N ASP A 7 -8.90 5.14 -3.39
CA ASP A 7 -8.36 4.87 -4.74
C ASP A 7 -6.92 4.35 -4.64
N ASN A 8 -6.56 3.46 -5.58
CA ASN A 8 -5.19 2.97 -5.72
C ASN A 8 -4.45 3.84 -6.75
N PRO A 9 -3.52 4.73 -6.31
CA PRO A 9 -2.82 5.65 -7.19
C PRO A 9 -1.92 4.92 -8.21
N ASN A 10 -1.42 3.74 -7.86
CA ASN A 10 -0.49 2.98 -8.68
C ASN A 10 -1.13 2.39 -9.95
N ARG A 11 -2.46 2.24 -9.99
CA ARG A 11 -3.19 1.76 -11.20
C ARG A 11 -3.02 2.66 -12.42
N ARG A 12 -2.60 3.91 -12.21
CA ARG A 12 -2.39 4.92 -13.27
C ARG A 12 -0.92 5.08 -13.64
N LEU A 13 -0.03 4.34 -12.98
CA LEU A 13 1.40 4.44 -13.19
C LEU A 13 1.91 3.29 -14.05
N ASP A 14 2.85 3.61 -14.93
CA ASP A 14 3.59 2.62 -15.69
C ASP A 14 4.88 2.23 -14.95
N TYR A 15 5.07 0.93 -14.78
CA TYR A 15 6.22 0.32 -14.14
C TYR A 15 7.02 -0.59 -15.09
N SER A 16 6.71 -0.58 -16.39
CA SER A 16 7.33 -1.48 -17.38
C SER A 16 8.85 -1.32 -17.48
N ASP A 17 9.34 -0.10 -17.32
CA ASP A 17 10.76 0.25 -17.40
C ASP A 17 11.43 0.35 -16.01
N SER A 18 10.70 0.05 -14.93
CA SER A 18 11.21 0.17 -13.56
C SER A 18 12.04 -1.04 -13.16
N ASN A 19 13.16 -0.80 -12.48
CA ASN A 19 13.93 -1.85 -11.83
C ASN A 19 13.32 -2.15 -10.45
N LEU A 20 12.34 -3.03 -10.41
CA LEU A 20 11.57 -3.32 -9.21
C LEU A 20 12.38 -4.11 -8.19
N ALA A 21 12.18 -3.79 -6.92
CA ALA A 21 12.68 -4.53 -5.77
C ALA A 21 11.53 -5.26 -5.07
N ASP A 22 11.88 -6.29 -4.32
CA ASP A 22 10.92 -7.18 -3.65
C ASP A 22 11.15 -7.20 -2.14
N ILE A 23 10.06 -7.25 -1.35
CA ILE A 23 10.05 -7.44 0.09
C ILE A 23 8.78 -8.19 0.50
N TRP A 24 8.83 -8.98 1.57
CA TRP A 24 7.70 -9.75 2.09
C TRP A 24 7.36 -9.30 3.50
N LEU A 25 6.10 -8.92 3.70
CA LEU A 25 5.62 -8.25 4.92
C LEU A 25 4.49 -9.06 5.56
N ALA A 26 4.75 -9.61 6.74
CA ALA A 26 3.76 -10.28 7.57
C ALA A 26 3.24 -9.31 8.64
N GLY A 27 1.94 -9.05 8.67
CA GLY A 27 1.34 -8.01 9.52
C GLY A 27 -0.08 -8.32 9.99
N GLY A 28 -0.37 -9.56 10.36
CA GLY A 28 -1.72 -10.02 10.66
C GLY A 28 -2.44 -10.53 9.42
N CYS A 29 -3.78 -10.38 9.39
CA CYS A 29 -4.57 -10.78 8.22
C CYS A 29 -4.07 -10.08 6.96
N PHE A 30 -3.60 -10.85 5.99
CA PHE A 30 -2.98 -10.34 4.77
C PHE A 30 -3.92 -9.56 3.85
N TRP A 31 -5.26 -9.69 3.98
CA TRP A 31 -6.21 -8.92 3.17
C TRP A 31 -6.08 -7.41 3.40
N GLY A 32 -6.04 -6.99 4.68
CA GLY A 32 -5.89 -5.59 5.05
C GLY A 32 -4.51 -5.05 4.69
N VAL A 33 -3.48 -5.83 4.98
CA VAL A 33 -2.09 -5.46 4.65
C VAL A 33 -1.91 -5.32 3.14
N GLN A 34 -2.41 -6.27 2.33
CA GLN A 34 -2.36 -6.17 0.87
C GLN A 34 -3.06 -4.92 0.35
N ALA A 35 -4.31 -4.71 0.78
CA ALA A 35 -5.10 -3.57 0.31
C ALA A 35 -4.43 -2.23 0.65
N TYR A 36 -3.77 -2.13 1.81
CA TYR A 36 -3.03 -0.94 2.21
C TYR A 36 -1.75 -0.78 1.39
N MET A 37 -0.89 -1.81 1.36
CA MET A 37 0.41 -1.73 0.68
C MET A 37 0.26 -1.50 -0.82
N ALA A 38 -0.74 -2.10 -1.46
CA ALA A 38 -1.05 -1.84 -2.88
C ALA A 38 -1.38 -0.36 -3.19
N ARG A 39 -1.76 0.43 -2.16
CA ARG A 39 -2.09 1.85 -2.28
C ARG A 39 -0.97 2.79 -1.85
N VAL A 40 0.13 2.26 -1.35
CA VAL A 40 1.34 3.04 -1.10
C VAL A 40 1.96 3.40 -2.45
N LEU A 41 2.14 4.69 -2.69
CA LEU A 41 2.68 5.18 -3.98
C LEU A 41 4.09 4.61 -4.21
N GLY A 42 4.34 4.07 -5.40
CA GLY A 42 5.59 3.40 -5.76
C GLY A 42 5.51 1.87 -5.66
N VAL A 43 4.39 1.30 -5.18
CA VAL A 43 4.17 -0.15 -5.18
C VAL A 43 3.58 -0.58 -6.51
N ALA A 44 4.36 -1.34 -7.28
CA ALA A 44 3.99 -1.80 -8.62
C ALA A 44 3.02 -2.99 -8.59
N ALA A 45 3.21 -3.91 -7.64
CA ALA A 45 2.38 -5.11 -7.52
C ALA A 45 2.41 -5.66 -6.09
N THR A 46 1.35 -6.38 -5.73
CA THR A 46 1.27 -7.15 -4.48
C THR A 46 0.65 -8.52 -4.74
N SER A 47 1.05 -9.51 -3.94
CA SER A 47 0.35 -10.79 -3.82
C SER A 47 0.33 -11.25 -2.37
N VAL A 48 -0.62 -12.12 -2.01
CA VAL A 48 -0.70 -12.71 -0.67
C VAL A 48 -0.31 -14.18 -0.68
N GLY A 49 0.29 -14.64 0.41
CA GLY A 49 0.74 -16.00 0.55
C GLY A 49 1.20 -16.35 1.95
N TYR A 50 1.89 -17.46 2.07
CA TYR A 50 2.32 -18.05 3.33
C TYR A 50 3.84 -18.16 3.35
N ALA A 51 4.50 -17.43 4.29
CA ALA A 51 5.96 -17.36 4.33
C ALA A 51 6.57 -18.10 5.52
N ASN A 52 7.80 -18.56 5.31
CA ASN A 52 8.73 -19.06 6.31
C ASN A 52 8.19 -20.19 7.21
N GLY A 53 7.24 -20.97 6.73
CA GLY A 53 6.75 -22.17 7.39
C GLY A 53 7.64 -23.40 7.18
N ARG A 54 7.14 -24.54 7.62
CA ARG A 54 7.85 -25.83 7.61
C ARG A 54 7.35 -26.81 6.55
N THR A 55 6.14 -26.57 6.02
CA THR A 55 5.49 -27.44 5.03
C THR A 55 5.56 -26.81 3.66
N GLU A 56 5.41 -27.61 2.61
CA GLU A 56 5.36 -27.16 1.22
C GLU A 56 3.91 -27.05 0.75
N ASN A 57 3.61 -26.01 -0.03
CA ASN A 57 2.29 -25.77 -0.63
C ASN A 57 1.14 -25.98 0.37
N PRO A 58 1.15 -25.30 1.54
CA PRO A 58 0.08 -25.43 2.51
C PRO A 58 -1.21 -24.83 1.95
N SER A 59 -2.35 -25.45 2.25
CA SER A 59 -3.65 -24.81 2.08
C SER A 59 -3.87 -23.77 3.18
N TYR A 60 -4.87 -22.89 2.98
CA TYR A 60 -5.31 -21.95 4.02
C TYR A 60 -5.72 -22.68 5.30
N GLU A 61 -6.46 -23.78 5.16
CA GLU A 61 -6.89 -24.62 6.29
C GLU A 61 -5.69 -25.16 7.07
N ASP A 62 -4.63 -25.62 6.38
CA ASP A 62 -3.42 -26.09 7.03
C ASP A 62 -2.76 -24.99 7.86
N VAL A 63 -2.64 -23.77 7.29
CA VAL A 63 -2.08 -22.62 8.00
C VAL A 63 -2.92 -22.25 9.22
N CYS A 64 -4.25 -22.30 9.11
CA CYS A 64 -5.18 -22.06 10.21
C CYS A 64 -5.04 -23.05 11.36
N THR A 65 -4.49 -24.26 11.14
CA THR A 65 -4.16 -25.20 12.22
C THR A 65 -3.08 -24.69 13.15
N ARG A 66 -2.29 -23.69 12.74
CA ARG A 66 -1.10 -23.12 13.42
C ARG A 66 0.08 -24.10 13.55
N LYS A 67 0.01 -25.26 12.90
CA LYS A 67 1.05 -26.32 12.99
C LYS A 67 2.09 -26.18 11.88
N THR A 68 1.75 -25.52 10.78
CA THR A 68 2.64 -25.35 9.62
C THR A 68 3.77 -24.34 9.86
N GLY A 69 3.57 -23.42 10.83
CA GLY A 69 4.54 -22.38 11.16
C GLY A 69 4.64 -21.23 10.15
N HIS A 70 3.77 -21.20 9.12
CA HIS A 70 3.73 -20.11 8.16
C HIS A 70 3.16 -18.83 8.77
N ALA A 71 3.61 -17.68 8.25
CA ALA A 71 2.96 -16.39 8.46
C ALA A 71 2.14 -16.02 7.23
N GLU A 72 0.94 -15.46 7.44
CA GLU A 72 0.22 -14.73 6.40
C GLU A 72 1.06 -13.51 5.99
N THR A 73 1.40 -13.43 4.72
CA THR A 73 2.44 -12.52 4.22
C THR A 73 2.02 -11.90 2.90
N VAL A 74 2.30 -10.60 2.76
CA VAL A 74 2.15 -9.87 1.51
C VAL A 74 3.51 -9.76 0.85
N HIS A 75 3.65 -10.25 -0.37
CA HIS A 75 4.76 -9.93 -1.25
C HIS A 75 4.50 -8.56 -1.88
N VAL A 76 5.45 -7.66 -1.75
CA VAL A 76 5.40 -6.30 -2.27
C VAL A 76 6.52 -6.10 -3.27
N ARG A 77 6.16 -5.77 -4.50
CA ARG A 77 7.10 -5.32 -5.54
C ARG A 77 6.99 -3.81 -5.67
N TYR A 78 8.07 -3.11 -5.46
CA TYR A 78 8.09 -1.64 -5.44
C TYR A 78 9.20 -1.08 -6.32
N ASP A 79 9.04 0.16 -6.72
CA ASP A 79 10.01 0.92 -7.50
C ASP A 79 10.88 1.75 -6.53
N PRO A 80 12.17 1.40 -6.33
CA PRO A 80 13.07 2.12 -5.43
C PRO A 80 13.32 3.57 -5.83
N ASP A 81 13.10 3.93 -7.09
CA ASP A 81 13.22 5.30 -7.57
C ASP A 81 12.01 6.16 -7.14
N ARG A 82 10.87 5.52 -6.84
CA ARG A 82 9.62 6.19 -6.42
C ARG A 82 9.41 6.16 -4.92
N ILE A 83 9.82 5.08 -4.25
CA ILE A 83 9.71 4.94 -2.79
C ILE A 83 10.93 4.22 -2.24
N SER A 84 11.55 4.79 -1.20
CA SER A 84 12.63 4.11 -0.51
C SER A 84 12.11 2.92 0.31
N LEU A 85 12.95 1.90 0.57
CA LEU A 85 12.58 0.80 1.46
C LEU A 85 12.21 1.31 2.85
N GLU A 86 12.89 2.33 3.36
CA GLU A 86 12.59 2.94 4.65
C GLU A 86 11.19 3.54 4.70
N ASP A 87 10.79 4.27 3.66
CA ASP A 87 9.46 4.88 3.59
C ASP A 87 8.38 3.82 3.42
N LEU A 88 8.63 2.78 2.61
CA LEU A 88 7.74 1.64 2.43
C LEU A 88 7.52 0.89 3.76
N LEU A 89 8.58 0.60 4.50
CA LEU A 89 8.50 -0.02 5.82
C LEU A 89 7.86 0.93 6.84
N GLY A 90 8.11 2.23 6.75
CA GLY A 90 7.41 3.23 7.55
C GLY A 90 5.90 3.17 7.36
N ALA A 91 5.43 3.01 6.12
CA ALA A 91 4.01 2.79 5.81
C ALA A 91 3.48 1.49 6.44
N PHE A 92 4.23 0.41 6.33
CA PHE A 92 3.87 -0.88 6.94
C PHE A 92 3.73 -0.78 8.48
N PHE A 93 4.65 -0.10 9.16
CA PHE A 93 4.57 0.09 10.62
C PHE A 93 3.40 0.95 11.08
N GLN A 94 2.78 1.74 10.20
CA GLN A 94 1.56 2.49 10.54
C GLN A 94 0.33 1.58 10.73
N ILE A 95 0.35 0.37 10.20
CA ILE A 95 -0.82 -0.51 10.16
C ILE A 95 -0.70 -1.76 11.03
N ILE A 96 0.40 -1.91 11.75
CA ILE A 96 0.64 -3.04 12.64
C ILE A 96 0.93 -2.58 14.08
N ASP A 97 0.70 -3.47 15.06
CA ASP A 97 1.32 -3.38 16.39
C ASP A 97 2.58 -4.26 16.39
N PRO A 98 3.78 -3.67 16.24
CA PRO A 98 5.03 -4.44 16.13
C PRO A 98 5.46 -5.07 17.46
N THR A 99 4.78 -4.76 18.56
CA THR A 99 5.06 -5.28 19.90
C THR A 99 4.13 -6.45 20.29
N SER A 100 3.18 -6.80 19.41
CA SER A 100 2.19 -7.84 19.69
C SER A 100 2.67 -9.21 19.19
N VAL A 101 2.79 -10.17 20.11
CA VAL A 101 3.22 -11.53 19.78
C VAL A 101 2.06 -12.34 19.22
N ASN A 102 2.22 -12.91 18.02
CA ASN A 102 1.25 -13.82 17.38
C ASN A 102 -0.18 -13.26 17.35
N ARG A 103 -0.32 -11.95 17.13
CA ARG A 103 -1.61 -11.27 17.16
C ARG A 103 -1.56 -9.94 16.43
N GLN A 104 -2.62 -9.62 15.64
CA GLN A 104 -2.90 -8.27 15.19
C GLN A 104 -4.40 -7.99 15.30
N GLY A 105 -4.77 -6.93 16.00
CA GLY A 105 -6.17 -6.62 16.27
C GLY A 105 -6.89 -7.79 16.97
N ASN A 106 -7.93 -8.32 16.33
CA ASN A 106 -8.71 -9.46 16.81
C ASN A 106 -8.14 -10.82 16.36
N ASP A 107 -7.25 -10.82 15.36
CA ASP A 107 -6.66 -12.03 14.79
C ASP A 107 -5.58 -12.60 15.72
N ARG A 108 -5.73 -13.86 16.12
CA ARG A 108 -4.85 -14.55 17.09
C ARG A 108 -4.32 -15.85 16.52
N GLY A 109 -3.01 -16.02 16.53
CA GLY A 109 -2.32 -17.21 16.06
C GLY A 109 -0.95 -16.87 15.49
N SER A 110 -0.06 -17.88 15.42
CA SER A 110 1.31 -17.69 14.90
C SER A 110 1.34 -17.24 13.44
N GLN A 111 0.28 -17.53 12.66
CA GLN A 111 0.14 -17.04 11.29
C GLN A 111 -0.06 -15.53 11.20
N TYR A 112 -0.49 -14.87 12.27
CA TYR A 112 -0.70 -13.42 12.35
C TYR A 112 0.44 -12.66 13.05
N ARG A 113 1.63 -13.30 13.17
CA ARG A 113 2.82 -12.62 13.68
C ARG A 113 3.31 -11.55 12.71
N THR A 114 4.08 -10.60 13.22
CA THR A 114 4.73 -9.59 12.39
C THR A 114 6.09 -10.05 11.91
N GLY A 115 6.43 -9.75 10.65
CA GLY A 115 7.71 -10.11 10.06
C GLY A 115 8.04 -9.29 8.81
N ILE A 116 9.32 -9.11 8.59
CA ILE A 116 9.92 -8.54 7.38
C ILE A 116 10.87 -9.61 6.85
N TYR A 117 10.55 -10.17 5.68
CA TYR A 117 11.36 -11.21 5.06
C TYR A 117 11.98 -10.67 3.77
N TYR A 118 13.29 -10.87 3.61
CA TYR A 118 14.10 -10.30 2.55
C TYR A 118 14.84 -11.38 1.76
N VAL A 119 15.22 -11.06 0.54
CA VAL A 119 16.05 -11.93 -0.33
C VAL A 119 17.41 -11.31 -0.65
N ASP A 120 17.59 -10.01 -0.36
CA ASP A 120 18.83 -9.27 -0.57
C ASP A 120 19.33 -8.73 0.78
N ASP A 121 20.50 -9.18 1.21
CA ASP A 121 21.15 -8.72 2.45
C ASP A 121 21.46 -7.21 2.42
N GLY A 122 21.53 -6.58 1.23
CA GLY A 122 21.65 -5.14 1.06
C GLY A 122 20.48 -4.35 1.63
N GLN A 123 19.32 -4.99 1.85
CA GLN A 123 18.14 -4.39 2.48
C GLN A 123 18.26 -4.27 4.01
N LEU A 124 19.11 -5.08 4.64
CA LEU A 124 19.22 -5.15 6.11
C LEU A 124 19.54 -3.82 6.80
N PRO A 125 20.43 -2.95 6.29
CA PRO A 125 20.69 -1.65 6.94
C PRO A 125 19.44 -0.78 7.02
N ALA A 126 18.64 -0.71 5.94
CA ALA A 126 17.40 0.03 5.89
C ALA A 126 16.35 -0.56 6.86
N ILE A 127 16.16 -1.89 6.85
CA ILE A 127 15.25 -2.58 7.76
C ILE A 127 15.60 -2.29 9.22
N ARG A 128 16.87 -2.46 9.60
CA ARG A 128 17.35 -2.19 10.97
C ARG A 128 17.18 -0.72 11.37
N SER A 129 17.43 0.20 10.45
CA SER A 129 17.24 1.64 10.68
C SER A 129 15.78 1.96 11.02
N VAL A 130 14.83 1.41 10.27
CA VAL A 130 13.39 1.62 10.52
C VAL A 130 12.98 1.00 11.84
N ILE A 131 13.37 -0.25 12.14
CA ILE A 131 13.06 -0.89 13.42
C ILE A 131 13.60 -0.09 14.60
N ALA A 132 14.82 0.44 14.51
CA ALA A 132 15.39 1.28 15.57
C ALA A 132 14.57 2.57 15.77
N LYS A 133 14.12 3.21 14.69
CA LYS A 133 13.22 4.38 14.75
C LYS A 133 11.88 4.03 15.40
N GLU A 134 11.28 2.90 15.05
CA GLU A 134 10.01 2.45 15.62
C GLU A 134 10.19 2.04 17.09
N GLN A 135 11.30 1.37 17.46
CA GLN A 135 11.59 1.04 18.84
C GLN A 135 11.73 2.27 19.75
N ALA A 136 12.26 3.38 19.20
CA ALA A 136 12.37 4.63 19.95
C ALA A 136 11.00 5.27 20.29
N LYS A 137 9.92 4.88 19.60
CA LYS A 137 8.55 5.38 19.87
C LYS A 137 7.82 4.63 20.98
N THR A 138 8.35 3.49 21.45
CA THR A 138 7.70 2.64 22.44
C THR A 138 8.68 2.04 23.42
N SER A 139 8.25 1.88 24.68
CA SER A 139 9.02 1.16 25.72
C SER A 139 8.88 -0.37 25.64
N ARG A 140 7.86 -0.87 24.91
CA ARG A 140 7.67 -2.30 24.69
C ARG A 140 8.64 -2.80 23.60
N PRO A 141 9.24 -4.00 23.77
CA PRO A 141 10.12 -4.53 22.74
C PRO A 141 9.34 -4.79 21.43
N ILE A 142 9.93 -4.41 20.30
CA ILE A 142 9.45 -4.82 18.98
C ILE A 142 9.77 -6.30 18.80
N VAL A 143 8.76 -7.08 18.41
CA VAL A 143 8.85 -8.53 18.19
C VAL A 143 8.72 -8.91 16.71
N THR A 144 8.73 -7.93 15.81
CA THR A 144 8.70 -8.15 14.37
C THR A 144 9.94 -8.94 13.95
N GLU A 145 9.72 -10.10 13.33
CA GLU A 145 10.79 -10.94 12.80
C GLU A 145 11.52 -10.22 11.66
N VAL A 146 12.85 -10.38 11.59
CA VAL A 146 13.66 -9.95 10.45
C VAL A 146 14.51 -11.14 10.02
N GLU A 147 14.09 -11.80 8.95
CA GLU A 147 14.72 -13.05 8.51
C GLU A 147 14.84 -13.09 6.98
N PRO A 148 15.82 -13.83 6.46
CA PRO A 148 15.81 -14.20 5.04
C PRO A 148 14.51 -14.92 4.67
N LEU A 149 14.00 -14.62 3.49
CA LEU A 149 12.89 -15.40 2.94
C LEU A 149 13.41 -16.79 2.56
N ARG A 150 12.94 -17.80 3.28
CA ARG A 150 13.29 -19.22 3.00
C ARG A 150 12.30 -19.86 2.04
N ARG A 151 11.03 -19.44 2.15
CA ARG A 151 9.91 -19.96 1.37
C ARG A 151 8.78 -18.95 1.32
N TYR A 152 8.10 -18.91 0.19
CA TYR A 152 6.82 -18.23 0.01
C TYR A 152 5.95 -19.05 -0.91
N ASP A 153 4.85 -19.53 -0.39
CA ASP A 153 3.82 -20.25 -1.14
C ASP A 153 2.65 -19.29 -1.39
N LEU A 154 2.28 -19.09 -2.66
CA LEU A 154 1.19 -18.19 -3.03
C LEU A 154 -0.13 -18.71 -2.45
N ALA A 155 -0.91 -17.84 -1.80
CA ALA A 155 -2.23 -18.21 -1.34
C ALA A 155 -3.22 -18.34 -2.51
N GLU A 156 -4.31 -19.03 -2.26
CA GLU A 156 -5.37 -19.34 -3.21
C GLU A 156 -5.92 -18.05 -3.86
N GLU A 157 -6.39 -18.17 -5.11
CA GLU A 157 -6.83 -17.03 -5.92
C GLU A 157 -7.94 -16.19 -5.25
N TYR A 158 -8.80 -16.80 -4.44
CA TYR A 158 -9.87 -16.08 -3.75
C TYR A 158 -9.35 -15.14 -2.64
N HIS A 159 -8.11 -15.33 -2.19
CA HIS A 159 -7.44 -14.42 -1.25
C HIS A 159 -6.78 -13.23 -1.92
N GLN A 160 -6.40 -13.35 -3.21
CA GLN A 160 -5.74 -12.27 -3.93
C GLN A 160 -6.70 -11.09 -4.13
N ASP A 161 -6.26 -9.88 -3.76
CA ASP A 161 -7.03 -8.64 -3.84
C ASP A 161 -8.43 -8.73 -3.21
N TYR A 162 -8.53 -9.48 -2.10
CA TYR A 162 -9.80 -9.83 -1.48
C TYR A 162 -10.67 -8.62 -1.17
N LEU A 163 -10.12 -7.56 -0.58
CA LEU A 163 -10.88 -6.37 -0.22
C LEU A 163 -11.29 -5.51 -1.42
N ASP A 164 -10.51 -5.52 -2.51
CA ASP A 164 -10.91 -4.88 -3.77
C ASP A 164 -12.08 -5.61 -4.43
N LYS A 165 -12.07 -6.96 -4.37
CA LYS A 165 -13.17 -7.82 -4.85
C LYS A 165 -14.39 -7.78 -3.90
N ASN A 166 -14.18 -7.56 -2.59
CA ASN A 166 -15.19 -7.61 -1.53
C ASN A 166 -15.15 -6.36 -0.63
N PRO A 167 -15.68 -5.20 -1.07
CA PRO A 167 -15.56 -3.92 -0.36
C PRO A 167 -16.22 -3.87 1.04
N GLY A 168 -16.88 -4.93 1.48
CA GLY A 168 -17.48 -5.06 2.82
C GLY A 168 -16.80 -6.13 3.67
N GLY A 169 -15.68 -6.66 3.21
CA GLY A 169 -14.91 -7.70 3.90
C GLY A 169 -14.30 -7.22 5.21
N TYR A 170 -13.90 -8.18 6.05
CA TYR A 170 -13.21 -7.89 7.30
C TYR A 170 -11.86 -7.22 7.03
N CYS A 171 -11.61 -6.10 7.73
CA CYS A 171 -10.34 -5.39 7.68
C CYS A 171 -10.02 -4.83 9.07
N HIS A 172 -8.83 -5.11 9.60
CA HIS A 172 -8.33 -4.55 10.85
C HIS A 172 -7.43 -3.32 10.63
N VAL A 173 -7.13 -2.99 9.37
CA VAL A 173 -6.22 -1.91 8.98
C VAL A 173 -7.00 -0.62 8.76
N SER A 174 -6.52 0.51 9.33
CA SER A 174 -6.97 1.85 8.94
C SER A 174 -6.19 2.35 7.73
N PHE A 175 -6.88 3.05 6.82
CA PHE A 175 -6.28 3.67 5.64
C PHE A 175 -5.99 5.17 5.84
N ASP A 176 -6.20 5.72 7.05
CA ASP A 176 -6.08 7.16 7.33
C ASP A 176 -4.64 7.68 7.20
N SER A 177 -3.64 6.79 7.31
CA SER A 177 -2.23 7.13 7.15
C SER A 177 -1.72 7.10 5.70
N LEU A 178 -2.53 6.63 4.74
CA LEU A 178 -2.18 6.71 3.33
C LEU A 178 -1.98 8.17 2.92
N GLY A 179 -0.88 8.45 2.22
CA GLY A 179 -0.50 9.82 1.83
C GLY A 179 0.33 10.58 2.86
N GLN A 180 0.46 10.07 4.11
CA GLN A 180 1.39 10.63 5.11
C GLN A 180 2.78 9.98 5.01
N THR A 181 2.86 8.83 4.36
CA THR A 181 4.07 8.05 4.13
C THR A 181 4.53 8.27 2.71
N GLY A 182 5.58 9.01 2.55
CA GLY A 182 6.24 9.25 1.29
C GLY A 182 6.97 10.56 1.32
N ARG A 183 8.21 10.58 0.86
CA ARG A 183 8.83 11.81 0.36
C ARG A 183 7.78 12.51 -0.47
N LYS A 184 7.63 13.84 -0.30
CA LYS A 184 7.11 14.66 -1.40
C LYS A 184 7.93 14.23 -2.62
N MET A 185 7.33 13.40 -3.48
CA MET A 185 7.98 13.03 -4.72
C MET A 185 8.41 14.33 -5.39
N PRO A 186 9.68 14.49 -5.78
CA PRO A 186 10.00 15.56 -6.68
C PRO A 186 9.04 15.41 -7.85
N PHE A 187 8.39 16.50 -8.21
CA PHE A 187 7.48 16.54 -9.36
C PHE A 187 8.16 15.87 -10.55
N ASP A 188 7.70 14.67 -10.88
CA ASP A 188 8.13 13.99 -12.11
C ASP A 188 6.97 14.08 -13.11
N PRO A 189 7.09 14.92 -14.16
CA PRO A 189 6.05 15.07 -15.16
C PRO A 189 5.73 13.76 -15.90
N LYS A 190 6.60 12.75 -15.84
CA LYS A 190 6.36 11.43 -16.44
C LYS A 190 5.32 10.60 -15.68
N ILE A 191 5.04 10.93 -14.41
CA ILE A 191 4.03 10.25 -13.58
C ILE A 191 2.62 10.64 -13.98
N TYR A 192 2.44 11.86 -14.51
CA TYR A 192 1.14 12.42 -14.86
C TYR A 192 0.88 12.24 -16.35
N ILE A 193 0.44 11.04 -16.72
CA ILE A 193 0.06 10.73 -18.10
C ILE A 193 -1.28 11.40 -18.36
N ARG A 194 -1.29 12.32 -19.32
CA ARG A 194 -2.53 12.94 -19.75
C ARG A 194 -3.45 11.89 -20.39
N PRO A 195 -4.67 11.71 -19.86
CA PRO A 195 -5.65 10.79 -20.45
C PRO A 195 -5.95 11.13 -21.91
N SER A 196 -6.37 10.13 -22.65
CA SER A 196 -6.83 10.34 -24.03
C SER A 196 -8.04 11.26 -24.08
N GLU A 197 -8.26 11.94 -25.21
CA GLU A 197 -9.40 12.85 -25.40
C GLU A 197 -10.75 12.15 -25.17
N ALA A 198 -10.85 10.87 -25.53
CA ALA A 198 -12.05 10.05 -25.32
C ALA A 198 -12.31 9.79 -23.83
N GLU A 199 -11.26 9.55 -23.05
CA GLU A 199 -11.35 9.38 -21.59
C GLU A 199 -11.72 10.68 -20.91
N LEU A 200 -11.11 11.82 -21.29
CA LEU A 200 -11.44 13.12 -20.74
C LEU A 200 -12.93 13.48 -20.96
N ARG A 201 -13.48 13.20 -22.14
CA ARG A 201 -14.91 13.41 -22.41
C ARG A 201 -15.82 12.52 -21.56
N ARG A 202 -15.34 11.38 -21.12
CA ARG A 202 -16.09 10.45 -20.25
C ARG A 202 -16.01 10.81 -18.76
N THR A 203 -14.87 11.33 -18.31
CA THR A 203 -14.57 11.54 -16.89
C THR A 203 -14.83 12.96 -16.41
N LEU A 204 -14.66 13.95 -17.27
CA LEU A 204 -14.89 15.35 -16.93
C LEU A 204 -16.37 15.74 -17.14
N THR A 205 -16.87 16.64 -16.29
CA THR A 205 -18.13 17.32 -16.58
C THR A 205 -17.98 18.20 -17.82
N ALA A 206 -19.07 18.57 -18.47
CA ALA A 206 -19.05 19.45 -19.64
C ALA A 206 -18.36 20.80 -19.33
N GLU A 207 -18.52 21.35 -18.14
CA GLU A 207 -17.87 22.60 -17.71
C GLU A 207 -16.36 22.40 -17.49
N GLN A 208 -15.96 21.34 -16.76
CA GLN A 208 -14.55 21.01 -16.60
C GLN A 208 -13.84 20.77 -17.94
N TYR A 209 -14.51 20.05 -18.86
CA TYR A 209 -13.95 19.80 -20.19
C TYR A 209 -13.78 21.12 -20.97
N ARG A 210 -14.81 21.99 -20.97
CA ARG A 210 -14.76 23.29 -21.65
C ARG A 210 -13.63 24.18 -21.09
N VAL A 211 -13.49 24.24 -19.76
CA VAL A 211 -12.45 25.05 -19.11
C VAL A 211 -11.07 24.47 -19.40
N ALA A 212 -10.87 23.17 -19.17
CA ALA A 212 -9.56 22.54 -19.26
C ALA A 212 -9.07 22.30 -20.69
N ARG A 213 -9.97 22.19 -21.69
CA ARG A 213 -9.65 21.77 -23.05
C ARG A 213 -10.01 22.78 -24.16
N GLU A 214 -11.00 23.61 -23.93
CA GLU A 214 -11.54 24.51 -24.93
C GLU A 214 -11.29 26.00 -24.59
N SER A 215 -10.37 26.27 -23.70
CA SER A 215 -10.01 27.62 -23.20
C SER A 215 -11.24 28.38 -22.66
N GLY A 216 -12.20 27.65 -22.11
CA GLY A 216 -13.35 28.24 -21.45
C GLY A 216 -12.99 28.81 -20.06
N THR A 217 -13.91 29.59 -19.51
CA THR A 217 -13.83 30.07 -18.11
C THR A 217 -15.10 29.71 -17.36
N GLU A 218 -14.98 29.48 -16.07
CA GLU A 218 -16.15 29.37 -15.20
C GLU A 218 -16.83 30.74 -15.05
N ARG A 219 -18.10 30.71 -14.71
CA ARG A 219 -18.82 31.97 -14.37
C ARG A 219 -18.23 32.53 -13.08
N PRO A 220 -18.15 33.85 -12.91
CA PRO A 220 -17.72 34.47 -11.66
C PRO A 220 -18.51 33.90 -10.47
N PHE A 221 -17.81 33.55 -9.40
CA PHE A 221 -18.39 33.07 -8.13
C PHE A 221 -19.18 31.75 -8.22
N SER A 222 -18.97 30.91 -9.24
CA SER A 222 -19.71 29.66 -9.42
C SER A 222 -18.85 28.40 -9.42
N GLY A 223 -17.54 28.51 -9.43
CA GLY A 223 -16.62 27.38 -9.41
C GLY A 223 -16.74 26.55 -8.13
N ALA A 224 -16.51 25.24 -8.21
CA ALA A 224 -16.65 24.33 -7.07
C ALA A 224 -15.75 24.69 -5.89
N TYR A 225 -14.68 25.44 -6.12
CA TYR A 225 -13.65 25.76 -5.12
C TYR A 225 -13.54 27.26 -4.79
N TRP A 226 -14.42 28.10 -5.32
CA TRP A 226 -14.28 29.54 -5.12
C TRP A 226 -14.43 30.01 -3.65
N GLN A 227 -15.09 29.22 -2.81
CA GLN A 227 -15.21 29.41 -1.37
C GLN A 227 -14.42 28.39 -0.54
N GLN A 228 -13.50 27.67 -1.16
CA GLN A 228 -12.73 26.65 -0.47
C GLN A 228 -11.61 27.30 0.36
N ASP A 229 -11.74 27.24 1.67
CA ASP A 229 -10.78 27.75 2.66
C ASP A 229 -10.11 26.65 3.48
N LYS A 230 -10.49 25.39 3.26
CA LYS A 230 -9.91 24.25 3.98
C LYS A 230 -8.53 23.90 3.40
N PRO A 231 -7.55 23.56 4.27
CA PRO A 231 -6.26 23.06 3.82
C PRO A 231 -6.45 21.80 2.98
N GLY A 232 -5.72 21.68 1.88
CA GLY A 232 -5.81 20.55 1.00
C GLY A 232 -4.78 20.61 -0.12
N LEU A 233 -4.63 19.50 -0.85
CA LEU A 233 -3.83 19.46 -2.07
C LEU A 233 -4.74 19.78 -3.25
N TYR A 234 -4.40 20.81 -4.00
CA TYR A 234 -5.07 21.12 -5.27
C TYR A 234 -4.37 20.38 -6.40
N VAL A 235 -5.16 19.69 -7.21
CA VAL A 235 -4.64 18.89 -8.32
C VAL A 235 -5.28 19.33 -9.64
N ASP A 236 -4.53 19.21 -10.73
CA ASP A 236 -5.05 19.40 -12.06
C ASP A 236 -6.17 18.38 -12.36
N VAL A 237 -7.30 18.86 -12.83
CA VAL A 237 -8.49 18.01 -13.07
C VAL A 237 -8.32 17.02 -14.22
N VAL A 238 -7.35 17.24 -15.10
CA VAL A 238 -7.05 16.42 -16.28
C VAL A 238 -6.04 15.33 -15.93
N SER A 239 -4.92 15.72 -15.32
CA SER A 239 -3.77 14.85 -15.06
C SER A 239 -3.71 14.33 -13.62
N GLY A 240 -4.37 14.99 -12.69
CA GLY A 240 -4.21 14.72 -11.24
C GLY A 240 -2.92 15.28 -10.66
N GLU A 241 -2.18 16.08 -11.45
CA GLU A 241 -0.92 16.70 -11.05
C GLU A 241 -1.12 17.68 -9.90
N PRO A 242 -0.30 17.65 -8.83
CA PRO A 242 -0.35 18.64 -7.77
C PRO A 242 -0.02 20.03 -8.29
N LEU A 243 -0.86 21.01 -8.01
CA LEU A 243 -0.68 22.38 -8.42
C LEU A 243 -0.06 23.23 -7.30
N PHE A 244 -0.52 23.05 -6.05
CA PHE A 244 -0.02 23.68 -4.83
C PHE A 244 -0.67 23.09 -3.57
#